data_d0a5c7c6bff03244e443d02c1a3a2ea9
#
_entry.id   d0a5c7c6bff03244e443d02c1a3a2ea9
#
_cell.length_a   1.000
_cell.length_b   1.000
_cell.length_c   1.000
_cell.angle_alpha   90.00
_cell.angle_beta   90.00
_cell.angle_gamma   90.00
#
_symmetry.space_group_name_H-M   'P 1'
#
loop_
_entity.id
_entity.type
_entity.pdbx_description
1 polymer ?
#
loop_
_entity_poly.entity_id
_entity_poly.type
_entity_poly.pdbx_seq_one_letter_code
_entity_poly.pdbx_strand_id
1 'polypeptide(L)'
;MVTIVRALVPLCALALVASAAAAQAKPKSSSTVITAEEIDRARPSVGNAFDVVQLLRPRWLKAREMVRLPSAGSEAQMAEIHVYMEDRDKGDVEFLKTIPAELIFSLKYMSMTEVGVRFGPSSGPGIVVTLKH
;
A
#
# COMPACT_ATOMS: atom_id res chain seq x y z
N MET A 1 8.90 -60.97 58.46
CA MET A 1 8.47 -60.93 57.08
C MET A 1 8.32 -59.46 56.67
N VAL A 2 9.19 -59.00 55.85
CA VAL A 2 9.21 -57.61 55.44
C VAL A 2 8.57 -57.52 54.04
N THR A 3 7.41 -56.90 53.94
CA THR A 3 6.75 -56.70 52.66
C THR A 3 7.21 -55.35 52.10
N ILE A 4 8.01 -55.44 51.09
CA ILE A 4 8.52 -54.25 50.39
C ILE A 4 7.44 -53.85 49.40
N VAL A 5 6.73 -52.79 49.70
CA VAL A 5 5.83 -52.14 48.75
C VAL A 5 6.69 -51.23 47.84
N ARG A 6 6.92 -51.71 46.61
CA ARG A 6 7.50 -50.87 45.57
C ARG A 6 6.42 -49.95 45.03
N ALA A 7 6.53 -48.69 45.39
CA ALA A 7 5.75 -47.64 44.79
C ALA A 7 6.32 -47.36 43.37
N LEU A 8 5.56 -47.68 42.37
CA LEU A 8 5.84 -47.35 40.98
C LEU A 8 5.41 -45.88 40.80
N VAL A 9 6.37 -45.02 40.59
CA VAL A 9 6.09 -43.63 40.21
C VAL A 9 5.95 -43.57 38.70
N PRO A 10 4.80 -43.20 38.14
CA PRO A 10 4.71 -42.95 36.73
C PRO A 10 5.33 -41.60 36.43
N LEU A 11 6.40 -41.63 35.67
CA LEU A 11 7.06 -40.45 35.09
C LEU A 11 6.14 -39.91 33.97
N CYS A 12 5.32 -38.93 34.33
CA CYS A 12 4.59 -38.13 33.34
C CYS A 12 5.60 -37.28 32.55
N ALA A 13 6.00 -37.78 31.40
CA ALA A 13 6.70 -36.99 30.40
C ALA A 13 5.72 -35.93 29.85
N LEU A 14 5.81 -34.71 30.37
CA LEU A 14 5.11 -33.55 29.85
C LEU A 14 5.78 -33.15 28.54
N ALA A 15 5.25 -33.64 27.44
CA ALA A 15 5.65 -33.17 26.10
C ALA A 15 5.15 -31.72 25.95
N LEU A 16 6.02 -30.75 26.21
CA LEU A 16 5.80 -29.37 25.81
C LEU A 16 5.81 -29.33 24.28
N VAL A 17 4.62 -29.36 23.70
CA VAL A 17 4.44 -28.98 22.28
C VAL A 17 4.61 -27.45 22.25
N ALA A 18 5.82 -27.00 21.97
CA ALA A 18 6.06 -25.63 21.61
C ALA A 18 5.38 -25.36 20.26
N SER A 19 4.14 -24.90 20.32
CA SER A 19 3.50 -24.27 19.16
C SER A 19 4.31 -23.02 18.83
N ALA A 20 5.23 -23.16 17.88
CA ALA A 20 5.82 -22.05 17.21
C ALA A 20 4.68 -21.37 16.41
N ALA A 21 3.98 -20.45 17.04
CA ALA A 21 3.17 -19.50 16.32
C ALA A 21 4.13 -18.72 15.42
N ALA A 22 4.22 -19.14 14.16
CA ALA A 22 4.85 -18.34 13.15
C ALA A 22 4.08 -17.03 13.11
N ALA A 23 4.61 -16.02 13.77
CA ALA A 23 4.12 -14.66 13.64
C ALA A 23 4.32 -14.31 12.16
N GLN A 24 3.25 -14.43 11.38
CA GLN A 24 3.22 -13.89 10.04
C GLN A 24 3.37 -12.38 10.22
N ALA A 25 4.59 -11.90 9.97
CA ALA A 25 4.84 -10.48 9.89
C ALA A 25 3.88 -9.96 8.81
N LYS A 26 2.85 -9.22 9.23
CA LYS A 26 2.05 -8.41 8.29
C LYS A 26 3.06 -7.61 7.49
N PRO A 27 3.08 -7.72 6.16
CA PRO A 27 3.92 -6.85 5.36
C PRO A 27 3.56 -5.42 5.80
N LYS A 28 4.57 -4.68 6.26
CA LYS A 28 4.38 -3.27 6.61
C LYS A 28 3.86 -2.61 5.35
N SER A 29 2.57 -2.36 5.29
CA SER A 29 1.99 -1.61 4.19
C SER A 29 2.63 -0.23 4.25
N SER A 30 3.55 0.02 3.35
CA SER A 30 4.15 1.34 3.20
C SER A 30 3.02 2.32 2.93
N SER A 31 2.97 3.42 3.67
CA SER A 31 1.94 4.43 3.48
C SER A 31 1.96 5.06 2.08
N THR A 32 3.06 4.88 1.35
CA THR A 32 3.32 5.46 0.03
C THR A 32 3.25 4.46 -1.12
N VAL A 33 3.12 3.16 -0.84
CA VAL A 33 3.05 2.12 -1.87
C VAL A 33 1.89 1.17 -1.58
N ILE A 34 1.13 0.82 -2.60
CA ILE A 34 0.17 -0.27 -2.60
C ILE A 34 0.77 -1.41 -3.42
N THR A 35 0.96 -2.56 -2.80
CA THR A 35 1.57 -3.74 -3.42
C THR A 35 0.56 -4.58 -4.20
N ALA A 36 1.05 -5.44 -5.10
CA ALA A 36 0.20 -6.39 -5.82
C ALA A 36 -0.63 -7.26 -4.87
N GLU A 37 -0.06 -7.69 -3.73
CA GLU A 37 -0.76 -8.49 -2.74
C GLU A 37 -1.92 -7.74 -2.06
N GLU A 38 -1.75 -6.45 -1.78
CA GLU A 38 -2.81 -5.61 -1.23
C GLU A 38 -3.95 -5.44 -2.25
N ILE A 39 -3.59 -5.26 -3.52
CA ILE A 39 -4.55 -5.16 -4.63
C ILE A 39 -5.31 -6.47 -4.80
N ASP A 40 -4.63 -7.60 -4.80
CA ASP A 40 -5.26 -8.91 -4.97
C ASP A 40 -6.23 -9.24 -3.83
N ARG A 41 -5.94 -8.82 -2.60
CA ARG A 41 -6.88 -8.94 -1.47
C ARG A 41 -8.10 -8.04 -1.62
N ALA A 42 -7.93 -6.87 -2.20
CA ALA A 42 -9.00 -5.90 -2.41
C ALA A 42 -9.88 -6.22 -3.65
N ARG A 43 -9.38 -7.03 -4.59
CA ARG A 43 -10.04 -7.34 -5.87
C ARG A 43 -11.53 -7.67 -5.80
N PRO A 44 -12.02 -8.44 -4.82
CA PRO A 44 -13.45 -8.72 -4.74
C PRO A 44 -14.32 -7.47 -4.59
N SER A 45 -13.73 -6.36 -4.15
CA SER A 45 -14.43 -5.10 -3.83
C SER A 45 -14.08 -3.93 -4.75
N VAL A 46 -13.12 -4.12 -5.67
CA VAL A 46 -12.60 -3.03 -6.53
C VAL A 46 -12.56 -3.44 -7.99
N GLY A 47 -12.96 -2.54 -8.89
CA GLY A 47 -12.94 -2.77 -10.33
C GLY A 47 -11.79 -2.09 -11.06
N ASN A 48 -11.28 -1.00 -10.52
CA ASN A 48 -10.28 -0.16 -11.19
C ASN A 48 -9.27 0.43 -10.20
N ALA A 49 -8.25 1.11 -10.72
CA ALA A 49 -7.19 1.71 -9.91
C ALA A 49 -7.72 2.78 -8.94
N PHE A 50 -8.73 3.54 -9.34
CA PHE A 50 -9.32 4.54 -8.47
C PHE A 50 -9.95 3.91 -7.22
N ASP A 51 -10.74 2.84 -7.41
CA ASP A 51 -11.36 2.11 -6.31
C ASP A 51 -10.31 1.52 -5.36
N VAL A 52 -9.19 0.99 -5.90
CA VAL A 52 -8.07 0.49 -5.12
C VAL A 52 -7.51 1.58 -4.20
N VAL A 53 -7.22 2.76 -4.76
CA VAL A 53 -6.69 3.88 -3.99
C VAL A 53 -7.72 4.37 -2.97
N GLN A 54 -8.98 4.50 -3.36
CA GLN A 54 -10.06 4.95 -2.48
C GLN A 54 -10.26 4.01 -1.29
N LEU A 55 -10.16 2.70 -1.51
CA LEU A 55 -10.33 1.71 -0.45
C LEU A 55 -9.10 1.61 0.46
N LEU A 56 -7.90 1.53 -0.11
CA LEU A 56 -6.67 1.24 0.64
C LEU A 56 -5.96 2.50 1.13
N ARG A 57 -6.00 3.58 0.36
CA ARG A 57 -5.28 4.84 0.65
C ARG A 57 -6.11 6.07 0.26
N PRO A 58 -7.28 6.29 0.85
CA PRO A 58 -8.17 7.41 0.47
C PRO A 58 -7.49 8.78 0.60
N ARG A 59 -6.45 8.85 1.40
CA ARG A 59 -5.68 10.09 1.60
C ARG A 59 -4.92 10.54 0.35
N TRP A 60 -4.59 9.62 -0.55
CA TRP A 60 -3.90 9.96 -1.79
C TRP A 60 -4.78 10.76 -2.76
N LEU A 61 -6.09 10.61 -2.68
CA LEU A 61 -7.04 11.33 -3.51
C LEU A 61 -7.35 12.74 -3.01
N LYS A 62 -6.83 13.10 -1.83
CA LYS A 62 -7.02 14.43 -1.25
C LYS A 62 -5.73 15.21 -1.41
N ALA A 63 -5.77 16.27 -2.22
CA ALA A 63 -4.66 17.20 -2.30
C ALA A 63 -4.39 17.81 -0.91
N ARG A 64 -3.15 17.67 -0.42
CA ARG A 64 -2.73 18.16 0.88
C ARG A 64 -1.75 19.32 0.79
N GLU A 65 -1.12 19.45 -0.36
CA GLU A 65 -0.10 20.45 -0.59
C GLU A 65 -0.76 21.68 -1.22
N MET A 66 -0.56 22.83 -0.59
CA MET A 66 -0.91 24.10 -1.18
C MET A 66 0.29 24.60 -1.97
N VAL A 67 0.13 24.79 -3.25
CA VAL A 67 1.18 25.28 -4.14
C VAL A 67 0.94 26.76 -4.42
N ARG A 68 1.98 27.57 -4.23
CA ARG A 68 2.03 28.94 -4.75
C ARG A 68 2.69 28.90 -6.10
N LEU A 69 1.91 28.99 -7.15
CA LEU A 69 2.43 29.12 -8.51
C LEU A 69 2.92 30.57 -8.71
N PRO A 70 4.16 30.76 -9.17
CA PRO A 70 4.72 32.11 -9.36
C PRO A 70 3.93 32.99 -10.35
N SER A 71 3.14 32.36 -11.22
CA SER A 71 2.38 33.03 -12.28
C SER A 71 0.92 33.35 -11.93
N ALA A 72 0.42 32.83 -10.82
CA ALA A 72 -0.98 32.97 -10.44
C ALA A 72 -1.14 33.83 -9.19
N GLY A 73 -0.67 35.09 -9.19
CA GLY A 73 -0.89 35.99 -8.06
C GLY A 73 -0.75 35.32 -6.68
N SER A 74 -0.85 36.03 -5.58
CA SER A 74 -0.57 35.52 -4.23
C SER A 74 -1.56 34.46 -3.68
N GLU A 75 -2.44 33.89 -4.49
CA GLU A 75 -3.43 32.91 -4.05
C GLU A 75 -2.82 31.49 -4.04
N ALA A 76 -2.83 30.87 -2.86
CA ALA A 76 -2.45 29.48 -2.71
C ALA A 76 -3.53 28.59 -3.33
N GLN A 77 -3.18 27.82 -4.36
CA GLN A 77 -4.07 26.85 -4.97
C GLN A 77 -3.79 25.46 -4.41
N MET A 78 -4.83 24.63 -4.32
CA MET A 78 -4.64 23.22 -3.97
C MET A 78 -3.87 22.53 -5.10
N ALA A 79 -2.82 21.80 -4.74
CA ALA A 79 -2.05 21.02 -5.71
C ALA A 79 -2.93 19.99 -6.39
N GLU A 80 -2.83 19.91 -7.70
CA GLU A 80 -3.51 18.88 -8.49
C GLU A 80 -2.72 17.59 -8.46
N ILE A 81 -3.41 16.46 -8.28
CA ILE A 81 -2.78 15.15 -8.25
C ILE A 81 -2.70 14.60 -9.66
N HIS A 82 -1.49 14.34 -10.15
CA HIS A 82 -1.24 13.77 -11.46
C HIS A 82 -1.08 12.26 -11.40
N VAL A 83 -1.47 11.58 -12.46
CA VAL A 83 -1.27 10.14 -12.64
C VAL A 83 -0.19 9.89 -13.66
N TYR A 84 0.79 9.07 -13.28
CA TYR A 84 1.91 8.67 -14.14
C TYR A 84 1.82 7.17 -14.41
N MET A 85 1.99 6.80 -15.66
CA MET A 85 2.04 5.41 -16.10
C MET A 85 3.12 5.27 -17.16
N GLU A 86 4.03 4.30 -16.97
CA GLU A 86 5.17 4.11 -17.88
C GLU A 86 6.00 5.39 -18.09
N ASP A 87 6.27 6.11 -16.99
CA ASP A 87 7.00 7.37 -16.96
C ASP A 87 6.37 8.52 -17.78
N ARG A 88 5.07 8.41 -18.08
CA ARG A 88 4.31 9.45 -18.77
C ARG A 88 3.19 9.98 -17.91
N ASP A 89 3.02 11.29 -17.93
CA ASP A 89 1.86 11.95 -17.32
C ASP A 89 0.59 11.59 -18.12
N LYS A 90 -0.42 11.09 -17.42
CA LYS A 90 -1.72 10.71 -17.99
C LYS A 90 -2.83 11.69 -17.61
N GLY A 91 -2.50 12.73 -16.87
CA GLY A 91 -3.46 13.72 -16.39
C GLY A 91 -3.85 13.52 -14.93
N ASP A 92 -5.09 13.78 -14.62
CA ASP A 92 -5.62 13.78 -13.26
C ASP A 92 -6.02 12.39 -12.73
N VAL A 93 -6.50 12.35 -11.51
CA VAL A 93 -6.91 11.11 -10.82
C VAL A 93 -8.07 10.37 -11.51
N GLU A 94 -8.84 11.04 -12.35
CA GLU A 94 -9.93 10.42 -13.09
C GLU A 94 -9.41 9.35 -14.06
N PHE A 95 -8.18 9.49 -14.54
CA PHE A 95 -7.53 8.48 -15.37
C PHE A 95 -7.41 7.12 -14.68
N LEU A 96 -7.30 7.08 -13.36
CA LEU A 96 -7.27 5.83 -12.58
C LEU A 96 -8.52 4.97 -12.79
N LYS A 97 -9.66 5.57 -13.12
CA LYS A 97 -10.91 4.85 -13.39
C LYS A 97 -10.85 4.03 -14.67
N THR A 98 -9.95 4.37 -15.57
CA THR A 98 -9.77 3.67 -16.85
C THR A 98 -8.87 2.44 -16.76
N ILE A 99 -8.16 2.27 -15.64
CA ILE A 99 -7.19 1.19 -15.44
C ILE A 99 -7.85 0.07 -14.63
N PRO A 100 -8.10 -1.12 -15.22
CA PRO A 100 -8.64 -2.27 -14.50
C PRO A 100 -7.70 -2.72 -13.36
N ALA A 101 -8.27 -3.02 -12.19
CA ALA A 101 -7.50 -3.43 -11.02
C ALA A 101 -6.64 -4.69 -11.26
N GLU A 102 -7.08 -5.57 -12.15
CA GLU A 102 -6.39 -6.81 -12.52
C GLU A 102 -5.05 -6.59 -13.24
N LEU A 103 -4.92 -5.48 -13.95
CA LEU A 103 -3.71 -5.13 -14.71
C LEU A 103 -2.65 -4.44 -13.87
N ILE A 104 -2.99 -4.04 -12.65
CA ILE A 104 -2.09 -3.26 -11.80
C ILE A 104 -1.13 -4.19 -11.07
N PHE A 105 0.16 -3.91 -11.17
CA PHE A 105 1.18 -4.55 -10.36
C PHE A 105 1.39 -3.80 -9.04
N SER A 106 1.53 -2.48 -9.10
CA SER A 106 1.69 -1.64 -7.92
C SER A 106 1.26 -0.19 -8.18
N LEU A 107 0.92 0.51 -7.11
CA LEU A 107 0.65 1.94 -7.10
C LEU A 107 1.59 2.60 -6.10
N LYS A 108 2.19 3.72 -6.48
CA LYS A 108 3.08 4.49 -5.61
C LYS A 108 2.67 5.95 -5.59
N TYR A 109 2.50 6.50 -4.38
CA TYR A 109 2.34 7.93 -4.18
C TYR A 109 3.70 8.61 -4.11
N MET A 110 3.86 9.69 -4.83
CA MET A 110 5.05 10.53 -4.83
C MET A 110 4.66 11.96 -4.45
N SER A 111 5.44 12.56 -3.57
CA SER A 111 5.31 13.98 -3.25
C SER A 111 5.65 14.85 -4.46
N MET A 112 5.23 16.10 -4.45
CA MET A 112 5.54 17.06 -5.50
C MET A 112 7.05 17.15 -5.79
N THR A 113 7.88 17.11 -4.75
CA THR A 113 9.33 17.14 -4.88
C THR A 113 9.87 15.89 -5.59
N GLU A 114 9.38 14.70 -5.23
CA GLU A 114 9.77 13.45 -5.87
C GLU A 114 9.35 13.39 -7.34
N VAL A 115 8.13 13.87 -7.63
CA VAL A 115 7.61 14.00 -9.00
C VAL A 115 8.51 14.95 -9.80
N GLY A 116 8.85 16.10 -9.24
CA GLY A 116 9.72 17.08 -9.89
C GLY A 116 11.10 16.54 -10.24
N VAL A 117 11.68 15.72 -9.37
CA VAL A 117 12.98 15.08 -9.60
C VAL A 117 12.91 14.00 -10.70
N ARG A 118 11.83 13.23 -10.73
CA ARG A 118 11.71 12.08 -11.64
C ARG A 118 11.13 12.43 -13.00
N PHE A 119 10.10 13.25 -13.03
CA PHE A 119 9.32 13.55 -14.23
C PHE A 119 9.47 14.99 -14.74
N GLY A 120 10.11 15.85 -13.96
CA GLY A 120 10.24 17.27 -14.24
C GLY A 120 9.22 18.12 -13.49
N PRO A 121 9.19 19.44 -13.75
CA PRO A 121 8.32 20.38 -13.06
C PRO A 121 6.85 19.94 -13.11
N SER A 122 6.23 19.83 -11.94
CA SER A 122 4.84 19.43 -11.79
C SER A 122 4.09 20.42 -10.89
N SER A 123 2.79 20.52 -11.10
CA SER A 123 1.89 21.35 -10.29
C SER A 123 1.43 20.68 -8.99
N GLY A 124 1.84 19.41 -8.75
CA GLY A 124 1.42 18.71 -7.56
C GLY A 124 2.05 17.32 -7.40
N PRO A 125 1.59 16.59 -6.40
CA PRO A 125 2.00 15.22 -6.15
C PRO A 125 1.51 14.28 -7.25
N GLY A 126 2.05 13.06 -7.31
CA GLY A 126 1.71 12.09 -8.33
C GLY A 126 1.42 10.70 -7.79
N ILE A 127 0.59 9.96 -8.53
CA ILE A 127 0.37 8.53 -8.33
C ILE A 127 0.97 7.81 -9.52
N VAL A 128 1.98 7.00 -9.25
CA VAL A 128 2.66 6.19 -10.29
C VAL A 128 2.00 4.82 -10.35
N VAL A 129 1.51 4.46 -11.52
CA VAL A 129 0.89 3.16 -11.79
C VAL A 129 1.89 2.28 -12.53
N THR A 130 2.17 1.10 -11.98
CA THR A 130 2.95 0.05 -12.63
C THR A 130 2.02 -1.08 -13.03
N LEU A 131 2.04 -1.46 -14.30
CA LEU A 131 1.22 -2.56 -14.82
C LEU A 131 1.96 -3.90 -14.74
N LYS A 132 1.20 -4.97 -14.75
CA LYS A 132 1.72 -6.34 -14.92
C LYS A 132 2.16 -6.53 -16.38
N HIS A 133 3.31 -7.13 -16.57
CA HIS A 133 3.85 -7.54 -17.87
C HIS A 133 3.66 -9.03 -18.08
#